data_7df3e765db8445c62b063299734ea183
#
_entry.id   7df3e765db8445c62b063299734ea183
#
_cell.length_a   1.000
_cell.length_b   1.000
_cell.length_c   1.000
_cell.angle_alpha   90.00
_cell.angle_beta   90.00
_cell.angle_gamma   90.00
#
_symmetry.space_group_name_H-M   'P 1'
#
loop_
_entity.id
_entity.type
_entity.pdbx_description
1 polymer ?
#
loop_
_entity_poly.entity_id
_entity_poly.type
_entity_poly.pdbx_seq_one_letter_code
_entity_poly.pdbx_strand_id
1 'polypeptide(L)'
;MINLDFLTLRAFFKENIDFLIGSRLQKIQQPTRRDFVLAIRNCGESRKLYINIYPQMYHLCFMSKENEEKRNITIPQKPPMFCMLLRKYLEGARISDAIVVENERILELHFETYDELSQKRVLCLAIELMGKHSNIILYDKETSVIIGCAHNVGSEKSRYRELQGGLKYIAPPISERGLSNELKNQFKNLTQEKINEYLNKEIYNPAIKDDKYTLFAELLDGSTPQKSVNEMLDNYYASVQERVNVNAEKSKLLEIANSRLKKTKNAVSKISALLKKRDNTEKYKLYGDILTANLYVKADYQKNVELFDYVNNQNIIIELDETKTLNENAQRYYRLYTKSKTTKEKSEEMLSNLNIELEYLENVLYSINASKKLDELADIKSELGLVETKNKKQEKPAVEKIQIQGFDVYIGKNNKQNDYIVSKLAKDDDIWFHTRLCAGSHVLLKINGVEPSEEVLFECCKIARKYSSATQPSKVGVIYTRGKYLRKPPASPLGYVTYKNEKEVLV
;
A
#
# COMPACT_ATOMS: atom_id res chain seq x y z
N MET A 1 10.71 15.15 -1.26
CA MET A 1 11.07 14.70 -2.63
C MET A 1 11.84 15.82 -3.31
N ILE A 2 13.01 15.52 -3.85
CA ILE A 2 13.85 16.51 -4.53
C ILE A 2 13.43 16.58 -5.99
N ASN A 3 13.35 17.80 -6.53
CA ASN A 3 13.09 18.03 -7.94
C ASN A 3 14.42 18.09 -8.69
N LEU A 4 14.47 17.51 -9.89
CA LEU A 4 15.59 17.64 -10.80
C LEU A 4 15.84 19.12 -11.09
N ASP A 5 17.08 19.56 -10.95
CA ASP A 5 17.49 20.90 -11.31
C ASP A 5 18.40 20.93 -12.55
N PHE A 6 18.68 22.12 -13.01
CA PHE A 6 19.54 22.33 -14.16
C PHE A 6 20.94 21.74 -13.97
N LEU A 7 21.57 21.91 -12.80
CA LEU A 7 22.91 21.42 -12.55
C LEU A 7 22.97 19.89 -12.61
N THR A 8 21.95 19.23 -12.04
CA THR A 8 21.83 17.78 -12.08
C THR A 8 21.57 17.27 -13.51
N LEU A 9 20.75 17.97 -14.30
CA LEU A 9 20.53 17.63 -15.70
C LEU A 9 21.81 17.79 -16.52
N ARG A 10 22.55 18.87 -16.31
CA ARG A 10 23.85 19.12 -16.94
C ARG A 10 24.87 18.03 -16.58
N ALA A 11 24.92 17.64 -15.31
CA ALA A 11 25.81 16.59 -14.84
C ALA A 11 25.48 15.23 -15.48
N PHE A 12 24.20 14.85 -15.50
CA PHE A 12 23.72 13.64 -16.20
C PHE A 12 24.10 13.68 -17.67
N PHE A 13 23.90 14.80 -18.34
CA PHE A 13 24.19 14.95 -19.76
C PHE A 13 25.69 14.79 -20.05
N LYS A 14 26.58 15.43 -19.27
CA LYS A 14 28.04 15.30 -19.41
C LYS A 14 28.52 13.85 -19.29
N GLU A 15 27.94 13.05 -18.40
CA GLU A 15 28.28 11.63 -18.25
C GLU A 15 27.83 10.77 -19.42
N ASN A 16 26.79 11.19 -20.16
CA ASN A 16 26.12 10.32 -21.14
C ASN A 16 26.18 10.83 -22.58
N ILE A 17 26.79 12.00 -22.84
CA ILE A 17 26.82 12.60 -24.18
C ILE A 17 27.50 11.69 -25.23
N ASP A 18 28.60 11.04 -24.88
CA ASP A 18 29.33 10.16 -25.78
C ASP A 18 28.53 8.92 -26.16
N PHE A 19 27.66 8.44 -25.26
CA PHE A 19 26.72 7.36 -25.57
C PHE A 19 25.55 7.86 -26.41
N LEU A 20 25.01 9.05 -26.15
CA LEU A 20 23.85 9.61 -26.85
C LEU A 20 24.16 9.94 -28.31
N ILE A 21 25.26 10.66 -28.57
CA ILE A 21 25.63 11.07 -29.92
C ILE A 21 26.01 9.84 -30.76
N GLY A 22 25.45 9.76 -31.94
CA GLY A 22 25.66 8.66 -32.87
C GLY A 22 24.84 7.41 -32.59
N SER A 23 24.13 7.37 -31.47
CA SER A 23 23.25 6.24 -31.12
C SER A 23 22.00 6.19 -32.01
N ARG A 24 21.38 4.99 -32.07
CA ARG A 24 20.13 4.75 -32.80
C ARG A 24 18.98 4.49 -31.83
N LEU A 25 17.86 5.14 -32.05
CA LEU A 25 16.63 4.91 -31.30
C LEU A 25 15.92 3.65 -31.82
N GLN A 26 15.89 2.58 -31.03
CA GLN A 26 15.37 1.28 -31.46
C GLN A 26 13.87 1.15 -31.18
N LYS A 27 13.39 1.65 -30.03
CA LYS A 27 12.01 1.47 -29.60
C LYS A 27 11.55 2.59 -28.71
N ILE A 28 10.28 2.99 -28.87
CA ILE A 28 9.62 3.99 -28.05
C ILE A 28 8.42 3.34 -27.35
N GLN A 29 8.33 3.51 -26.03
CA GLN A 29 7.22 3.06 -25.22
C GLN A 29 6.73 4.20 -24.36
N GLN A 30 5.43 4.27 -24.14
CA GLN A 30 4.78 5.27 -23.28
C GLN A 30 3.86 4.52 -22.30
N PRO A 31 4.40 4.13 -21.12
CA PRO A 31 3.67 3.38 -20.10
C PRO A 31 2.43 4.10 -19.60
N THR A 32 2.54 5.41 -19.34
CA THR A 32 1.44 6.28 -18.94
C THR A 32 1.42 7.54 -19.79
N ARG A 33 0.48 8.44 -19.55
CA ARG A 33 0.47 9.74 -20.24
C ARG A 33 1.70 10.60 -19.97
N ARG A 34 2.49 10.28 -18.96
CA ARG A 34 3.61 11.09 -18.45
C ARG A 34 4.93 10.35 -18.33
N ASP A 35 4.96 9.07 -18.66
CA ASP A 35 6.16 8.24 -18.65
C ASP A 35 6.53 7.82 -20.04
N PHE A 36 7.82 7.91 -20.38
CA PHE A 36 8.35 7.52 -21.67
C PHE A 36 9.61 6.67 -21.47
N VAL A 37 9.79 5.67 -22.31
CA VAL A 37 10.96 4.81 -22.33
C VAL A 37 11.48 4.78 -23.75
N LEU A 38 12.70 5.27 -23.95
CA LEU A 38 13.43 5.27 -25.22
C LEU A 38 14.52 4.20 -25.16
N ALA A 39 14.39 3.12 -25.91
CA ALA A 39 15.47 2.14 -26.06
C ALA A 39 16.47 2.64 -27.11
N ILE A 40 17.66 2.95 -26.66
CA ILE A 40 18.73 3.58 -27.44
C ILE A 40 19.91 2.60 -27.53
N ARG A 41 20.52 2.45 -28.71
CA ARG A 41 21.65 1.56 -28.93
C ARG A 41 22.83 2.30 -29.54
N ASN A 42 24.03 2.12 -28.94
CA ASN A 42 25.29 2.62 -29.46
C ASN A 42 26.38 1.58 -29.27
N CYS A 43 27.23 1.37 -30.25
CA CYS A 43 28.45 0.49 -30.22
C CYS A 43 28.18 -0.90 -29.57
N GLY A 44 27.03 -1.52 -29.88
CA GLY A 44 26.68 -2.84 -29.35
C GLY A 44 25.98 -2.84 -28.02
N GLU A 45 25.99 -1.73 -27.25
CA GLU A 45 25.30 -1.54 -25.98
C GLU A 45 23.90 -0.96 -26.20
N SER A 46 22.91 -1.47 -25.45
CA SER A 46 21.54 -0.94 -25.43
C SER A 46 21.20 -0.44 -24.04
N ARG A 47 20.75 0.81 -23.95
CA ARG A 47 20.26 1.42 -22.69
C ARG A 47 18.83 1.92 -22.86
N LYS A 48 18.07 1.95 -21.77
CA LYS A 48 16.70 2.49 -21.74
C LYS A 48 16.70 3.83 -21.04
N LEU A 49 16.53 4.92 -21.80
CA LEU A 49 16.32 6.25 -21.23
C LEU A 49 14.85 6.36 -20.77
N TYR A 50 14.67 6.46 -19.48
CA TYR A 50 13.37 6.72 -18.85
C TYR A 50 13.19 8.20 -18.65
N ILE A 51 12.02 8.71 -19.02
CA ILE A 51 11.65 10.12 -18.88
C ILE A 51 10.30 10.18 -18.19
N ASN A 52 10.24 10.86 -17.08
CA ASN A 52 9.02 11.11 -16.32
C ASN A 52 8.73 12.61 -16.31
N ILE A 53 7.53 12.99 -16.76
CA ILE A 53 7.07 14.40 -16.78
C ILE A 53 5.94 14.66 -15.78
N TYR A 54 5.82 13.87 -14.70
CA TYR A 54 4.88 14.17 -13.61
C TYR A 54 5.31 15.42 -12.84
N PRO A 55 4.39 16.33 -12.52
CA PRO A 55 4.70 17.62 -11.89
C PRO A 55 5.55 17.55 -10.63
N GLN A 56 5.37 16.48 -9.85
CA GLN A 56 6.02 16.32 -8.54
C GLN A 56 7.25 15.41 -8.59
N MET A 57 7.51 14.74 -9.74
CA MET A 57 8.54 13.71 -9.83
C MET A 57 9.22 13.69 -11.21
N TYR A 58 9.26 14.83 -11.88
CA TYR A 58 9.87 14.92 -13.20
C TYR A 58 11.39 14.66 -13.14
N HIS A 59 11.85 13.78 -13.98
CA HIS A 59 13.25 13.38 -14.09
C HIS A 59 13.53 12.59 -15.36
N LEU A 60 14.78 12.35 -15.63
CA LEU A 60 15.24 11.38 -16.62
C LEU A 60 16.47 10.62 -16.11
N CYS A 61 16.65 9.39 -16.53
CA CYS A 61 17.82 8.57 -16.26
C CYS A 61 17.87 7.36 -17.20
N PHE A 62 19.04 6.80 -17.40
CA PHE A 62 19.15 5.44 -17.97
C PHE A 62 18.84 4.43 -16.87
N MET A 63 17.80 3.61 -17.09
CA MET A 63 17.36 2.61 -16.13
C MET A 63 18.28 1.39 -16.09
N SER A 64 18.62 0.92 -14.90
CA SER A 64 19.15 -0.41 -14.64
C SER A 64 18.02 -1.45 -14.70
N LYS A 65 18.38 -2.73 -14.93
CA LYS A 65 17.40 -3.84 -14.93
C LYS A 65 16.69 -3.97 -13.58
N GLU A 66 17.44 -3.85 -12.49
CA GLU A 66 16.91 -3.92 -11.13
C GLU A 66 15.87 -2.82 -10.85
N ASN A 67 16.16 -1.60 -11.24
CA ASN A 67 15.26 -0.47 -11.01
C ASN A 67 14.08 -0.43 -12.00
N GLU A 68 14.18 -1.06 -13.15
CA GLU A 68 13.05 -1.28 -14.06
C GLU A 68 11.96 -2.14 -13.38
N GLU A 69 12.37 -3.20 -12.66
CA GLU A 69 11.47 -4.06 -11.89
C GLU A 69 10.81 -3.30 -10.73
N LYS A 70 11.58 -2.53 -9.96
CA LYS A 70 11.07 -1.69 -8.85
C LYS A 70 10.03 -0.67 -9.32
N ARG A 71 10.21 -0.09 -10.51
CA ARG A 71 9.24 0.85 -11.08
C ARG A 71 7.92 0.21 -11.48
N ASN A 72 7.89 -1.11 -11.64
CA ASN A 72 6.70 -1.88 -12.04
C ASN A 72 6.01 -1.30 -13.30
N ILE A 73 6.82 -1.04 -14.33
CA ILE A 73 6.37 -0.39 -15.57
C ILE A 73 5.49 -1.35 -16.37
N THR A 74 4.23 -1.00 -16.53
CA THR A 74 3.28 -1.76 -17.36
C THR A 74 3.05 -1.05 -18.69
N ILE A 75 3.35 -1.74 -19.80
CA ILE A 75 3.14 -1.19 -21.14
C ILE A 75 1.72 -1.47 -21.60
N PRO A 76 0.94 -0.44 -21.97
CA PRO A 76 -0.43 -0.61 -22.43
C PRO A 76 -0.46 -1.34 -23.79
N GLN A 77 -1.46 -2.20 -23.99
CA GLN A 77 -1.66 -2.91 -25.27
C GLN A 77 -1.89 -1.95 -26.43
N LYS A 78 -2.61 -0.85 -26.19
CA LYS A 78 -2.81 0.23 -27.17
C LYS A 78 -1.97 1.43 -26.77
N PRO A 79 -0.86 1.73 -27.49
CA PRO A 79 -0.03 2.89 -27.20
C PRO A 79 -0.83 4.21 -27.36
N PRO A 80 -0.54 5.23 -26.53
CA PRO A 80 -1.10 6.57 -26.72
C PRO A 80 -0.74 7.18 -28.08
N MET A 81 -1.57 8.09 -28.58
CA MET A 81 -1.40 8.71 -29.90
C MET A 81 -0.01 9.36 -30.05
N PHE A 82 0.46 10.08 -29.05
CA PHE A 82 1.77 10.72 -29.10
C PHE A 82 2.92 9.70 -29.19
N CYS A 83 2.80 8.54 -28.53
CA CYS A 83 3.76 7.44 -28.68
C CYS A 83 3.80 6.93 -30.13
N MET A 84 2.64 6.79 -30.77
CA MET A 84 2.55 6.36 -32.16
C MET A 84 3.16 7.40 -33.12
N LEU A 85 2.93 8.68 -32.83
CA LEU A 85 3.56 9.78 -33.57
C LEU A 85 5.08 9.74 -33.43
N LEU A 86 5.61 9.65 -32.22
CA LEU A 86 7.07 9.52 -32.00
C LEU A 86 7.65 8.31 -32.73
N ARG A 87 6.98 7.15 -32.70
CA ARG A 87 7.41 5.97 -33.45
C ARG A 87 7.49 6.22 -34.94
N LYS A 88 6.44 6.83 -35.52
CA LYS A 88 6.41 7.14 -36.95
C LYS A 88 7.60 7.96 -37.41
N TYR A 89 8.04 8.91 -36.60
CA TYR A 89 9.06 9.89 -37.02
C TYR A 89 10.47 9.56 -36.54
N LEU A 90 10.62 8.86 -35.39
CA LEU A 90 11.92 8.71 -34.72
C LEU A 90 12.39 7.26 -34.57
N GLU A 91 11.52 6.24 -34.70
CA GLU A 91 11.98 4.84 -34.58
C GLU A 91 12.95 4.49 -35.73
N GLY A 92 14.14 4.01 -35.35
CA GLY A 92 15.23 3.75 -36.31
C GLY A 92 16.13 4.96 -36.62
N ALA A 93 15.75 6.17 -36.20
CA ALA A 93 16.56 7.35 -36.44
C ALA A 93 17.81 7.40 -35.57
N ARG A 94 18.83 8.13 -36.04
CA ARG A 94 20.11 8.33 -35.36
C ARG A 94 20.11 9.68 -34.64
N ILE A 95 20.58 9.70 -33.41
CA ILE A 95 20.83 10.94 -32.66
C ILE A 95 22.11 11.57 -33.22
N SER A 96 21.96 12.70 -33.91
CA SER A 96 23.07 13.43 -34.52
C SER A 96 23.71 14.42 -33.55
N ASP A 97 22.91 14.95 -32.62
CA ASP A 97 23.34 15.92 -31.63
C ASP A 97 22.44 15.89 -30.40
N ALA A 98 22.93 16.35 -29.26
CA ALA A 98 22.18 16.47 -28.02
C ALA A 98 22.66 17.70 -27.24
N ILE A 99 21.73 18.48 -26.70
CA ILE A 99 22.03 19.76 -26.04
C ILE A 99 21.20 19.88 -24.77
N VAL A 100 21.83 20.32 -23.67
CA VAL A 100 21.11 20.86 -22.52
C VAL A 100 21.08 22.36 -22.65
N VAL A 101 19.89 22.96 -22.69
CA VAL A 101 19.70 24.40 -22.81
C VAL A 101 20.26 25.07 -21.56
N GLU A 102 21.09 26.09 -21.75
CA GLU A 102 21.80 26.75 -20.67
C GLU A 102 20.84 27.35 -19.63
N ASN A 103 21.11 27.09 -18.36
CA ASN A 103 20.32 27.52 -17.20
C ASN A 103 18.86 27.01 -17.18
N GLU A 104 18.50 26.08 -18.09
CA GLU A 104 17.17 25.51 -18.17
C GLU A 104 17.19 23.98 -17.98
N ARG A 105 16.06 23.43 -17.58
CA ARG A 105 15.85 21.97 -17.42
C ARG A 105 15.28 21.37 -18.68
N ILE A 106 15.95 21.63 -19.81
CA ILE A 106 15.58 21.17 -21.14
C ILE A 106 16.72 20.38 -21.74
N LEU A 107 16.43 19.13 -22.11
CA LEU A 107 17.30 18.32 -22.94
C LEU A 107 16.70 18.23 -24.34
N GLU A 108 17.44 18.66 -25.37
CA GLU A 108 17.10 18.48 -26.75
C GLU A 108 17.91 17.34 -27.35
N LEU A 109 17.22 16.38 -27.97
CA LEU A 109 17.82 15.32 -28.75
C LEU A 109 17.50 15.56 -30.22
N HIS A 110 18.52 15.71 -31.05
CA HIS A 110 18.38 15.96 -32.49
C HIS A 110 18.52 14.65 -33.25
N PHE A 111 17.51 14.32 -34.05
CA PHE A 111 17.42 13.08 -34.81
C PHE A 111 17.56 13.32 -36.32
N GLU A 112 18.51 12.66 -36.95
CA GLU A 112 18.55 12.59 -38.40
C GLU A 112 17.45 11.66 -38.91
N THR A 113 16.59 12.21 -39.75
CA THR A 113 15.46 11.50 -40.38
C THR A 113 15.42 11.83 -41.87
N TYR A 114 14.58 11.14 -42.61
CA TYR A 114 14.34 11.40 -44.01
C TYR A 114 12.85 11.62 -44.22
N ASP A 115 12.49 12.59 -45.08
CA ASP A 115 11.10 12.84 -45.45
C ASP A 115 10.63 11.82 -46.53
N GLU A 116 9.41 11.99 -46.99
CA GLU A 116 8.80 11.11 -48.01
C GLU A 116 9.51 11.20 -49.37
N LEU A 117 10.26 12.27 -49.62
CA LEU A 117 11.08 12.51 -50.81
C LEU A 117 12.55 12.07 -50.60
N SER A 118 12.85 11.36 -49.50
CA SER A 118 14.20 10.93 -49.11
C SER A 118 15.18 12.10 -48.88
N GLN A 119 14.64 13.32 -48.60
CA GLN A 119 15.49 14.44 -48.22
C GLN A 119 15.81 14.35 -46.72
N LYS A 120 17.09 14.61 -46.39
CA LYS A 120 17.55 14.62 -45.00
C LYS A 120 16.94 15.82 -44.26
N ARG A 121 16.37 15.55 -43.10
CA ARG A 121 15.89 16.57 -42.17
C ARG A 121 16.28 16.23 -40.74
N VAL A 122 16.32 17.22 -39.87
CA VAL A 122 16.63 17.06 -38.46
C VAL A 122 15.40 17.37 -37.63
N LEU A 123 14.93 16.39 -36.87
CA LEU A 123 13.86 16.56 -35.90
C LEU A 123 14.42 16.70 -34.50
N CYS A 124 13.88 17.63 -33.73
CA CYS A 124 14.27 17.87 -32.36
C CYS A 124 13.21 17.34 -31.40
N LEU A 125 13.60 16.51 -30.45
CA LEU A 125 12.80 16.08 -29.31
C LEU A 125 13.23 16.89 -28.10
N ALA A 126 12.49 17.96 -27.78
CA ALA A 126 12.70 18.76 -26.57
C ALA A 126 12.01 18.12 -25.36
N ILE A 127 12.79 17.76 -24.35
CA ILE A 127 12.36 17.20 -23.08
C ILE A 127 12.43 18.30 -22.02
N GLU A 128 11.27 18.88 -21.71
CA GLU A 128 11.14 19.99 -20.76
C GLU A 128 10.75 19.46 -19.37
N LEU A 129 11.60 19.62 -18.36
CA LEU A 129 11.42 19.10 -17.01
C LEU A 129 11.15 20.24 -16.01
N MET A 130 9.94 20.83 -16.07
CA MET A 130 9.57 22.10 -15.39
C MET A 130 8.36 21.95 -14.44
N GLY A 131 8.26 20.84 -13.72
CA GLY A 131 7.17 20.61 -12.78
C GLY A 131 5.82 20.49 -13.48
N LYS A 132 4.87 21.33 -13.13
CA LYS A 132 3.52 21.32 -13.75
C LYS A 132 3.53 21.68 -15.26
N HIS A 133 4.59 22.29 -15.73
CA HIS A 133 4.80 22.65 -17.13
C HIS A 133 5.71 21.69 -17.90
N SER A 134 6.09 20.55 -17.27
CA SER A 134 6.87 19.52 -17.95
C SER A 134 6.14 18.99 -19.18
N ASN A 135 6.87 18.85 -20.29
CA ASN A 135 6.34 18.37 -21.55
C ASN A 135 7.41 17.69 -22.39
N ILE A 136 7.02 16.96 -23.43
CA ILE A 136 7.90 16.44 -24.47
C ILE A 136 7.33 16.92 -25.79
N ILE A 137 8.15 17.61 -26.58
CA ILE A 137 7.75 18.25 -27.83
C ILE A 137 8.64 17.73 -28.95
N LEU A 138 8.04 17.24 -30.02
CA LEU A 138 8.71 16.94 -31.28
C LEU A 138 8.45 18.05 -32.25
N TYR A 139 9.52 18.67 -32.74
CA TYR A 139 9.45 19.73 -33.75
C TYR A 139 10.53 19.58 -34.82
N ASP A 140 10.32 20.18 -35.96
CA ASP A 140 11.29 20.27 -37.04
C ASP A 140 12.31 21.35 -36.73
N LYS A 141 13.61 21.01 -36.76
CA LYS A 141 14.70 21.93 -36.32
C LYS A 141 14.85 23.15 -37.22
N GLU A 142 14.62 22.99 -38.53
CA GLU A 142 14.80 24.05 -39.52
C GLU A 142 13.62 25.04 -39.48
N THR A 143 12.41 24.52 -39.50
CA THR A 143 11.18 25.34 -39.58
C THR A 143 10.67 25.75 -38.21
N SER A 144 11.15 25.12 -37.15
CA SER A 144 10.65 25.21 -35.79
C SER A 144 9.18 24.79 -35.62
N VAL A 145 8.56 24.11 -36.61
CA VAL A 145 7.16 23.70 -36.56
C VAL A 145 7.00 22.45 -35.68
N ILE A 146 6.10 22.54 -34.70
CA ILE A 146 5.75 21.45 -33.81
C ILE A 146 5.01 20.37 -34.62
N ILE A 147 5.52 19.13 -34.56
CA ILE A 147 4.88 17.94 -35.12
C ILE A 147 3.89 17.37 -34.10
N GLY A 148 4.22 17.42 -32.83
CA GLY A 148 3.36 17.00 -31.75
C GLY A 148 3.99 17.17 -30.37
N CYS A 149 3.16 17.06 -29.33
CA CYS A 149 3.62 17.15 -27.95
C CYS A 149 2.83 16.18 -27.04
N ALA A 150 3.45 15.82 -25.91
CA ALA A 150 2.82 14.93 -24.92
C ALA A 150 1.56 15.56 -24.32
N HIS A 151 1.58 16.87 -24.14
CA HIS A 151 0.46 17.67 -23.62
C HIS A 151 0.26 18.92 -24.46
N ASN A 152 -0.91 19.08 -25.08
CA ASN A 152 -1.28 20.31 -25.76
C ASN A 152 -1.52 21.43 -24.73
N VAL A 153 -0.99 22.60 -25.03
CA VAL A 153 -1.15 23.82 -24.23
C VAL A 153 -1.72 24.90 -25.16
N GLY A 154 -2.98 25.25 -24.98
CA GLY A 154 -3.64 26.33 -25.70
C GLY A 154 -3.47 27.67 -24.98
N SER A 155 -3.95 28.75 -25.62
CA SER A 155 -3.94 30.12 -25.11
C SER A 155 -4.66 30.28 -23.76
N GLU A 156 -5.63 29.43 -23.47
CA GLU A 156 -6.38 29.41 -22.22
C GLU A 156 -5.52 28.92 -21.04
N LYS A 157 -4.46 28.14 -21.29
CA LYS A 157 -3.59 27.54 -20.26
C LYS A 157 -2.27 28.26 -20.09
N SER A 158 -1.82 28.99 -21.09
CA SER A 158 -0.56 29.72 -21.04
C SER A 158 -0.67 31.07 -21.75
N ARG A 159 -0.19 32.12 -21.08
CA ARG A 159 -0.10 33.48 -21.65
C ARG A 159 1.18 33.69 -22.47
N TYR A 160 2.17 32.80 -22.34
CA TYR A 160 3.50 33.00 -22.92
C TYR A 160 3.71 32.23 -24.21
N ARG A 161 3.16 31.02 -24.32
CA ARG A 161 3.35 30.17 -25.50
C ARG A 161 2.27 29.12 -25.61
N GLU A 162 1.95 28.76 -26.82
CA GLU A 162 1.07 27.65 -27.16
C GLU A 162 1.90 26.48 -27.67
N LEU A 163 1.55 25.25 -27.29
CA LEU A 163 2.22 24.03 -27.72
C LEU A 163 1.18 23.10 -28.35
N GLN A 164 1.08 23.17 -29.65
CA GLN A 164 0.17 22.32 -30.46
C GLN A 164 0.84 22.02 -31.81
N GLY A 165 0.50 20.88 -32.41
CA GLY A 165 0.96 20.55 -33.77
C GLY A 165 0.62 21.64 -34.78
N GLY A 166 1.56 21.98 -35.65
CA GLY A 166 1.46 23.02 -36.64
C GLY A 166 1.89 24.43 -36.19
N LEU A 167 2.01 24.70 -34.90
CA LEU A 167 2.53 25.96 -34.39
C LEU A 167 4.06 25.94 -34.30
N LYS A 168 4.67 27.14 -34.27
CA LYS A 168 6.11 27.23 -34.03
C LYS A 168 6.47 26.93 -32.59
N TYR A 169 7.51 26.12 -32.36
CA TYR A 169 8.08 25.92 -31.05
C TYR A 169 8.78 27.20 -30.57
N ILE A 170 8.38 27.65 -29.41
CA ILE A 170 8.99 28.76 -28.70
C ILE A 170 9.50 28.19 -27.37
N ALA A 171 10.78 28.41 -27.09
CA ALA A 171 11.37 28.00 -25.81
C ALA A 171 10.65 28.69 -24.64
N PRO A 172 10.57 28.06 -23.46
CA PRO A 172 10.00 28.71 -22.29
C PRO A 172 10.79 29.97 -21.92
N PRO A 173 10.16 30.96 -21.24
CA PRO A 173 10.88 32.11 -20.75
C PRO A 173 11.97 31.68 -19.76
N ILE A 174 13.15 32.28 -19.85
CA ILE A 174 14.31 31.97 -18.99
C ILE A 174 13.90 32.13 -17.53
N SER A 175 14.17 31.11 -16.74
CA SER A 175 13.86 31.10 -15.31
C SER A 175 15.09 31.40 -14.48
N GLU A 176 15.00 32.38 -13.61
CA GLU A 176 16.07 32.68 -12.60
C GLU A 176 16.21 31.52 -11.55
N ARG A 177 15.36 30.47 -11.64
CA ARG A 177 15.27 29.38 -10.68
C ARG A 177 15.87 28.06 -11.20
N GLY A 178 16.97 28.09 -11.91
CA GLY A 178 17.63 26.88 -12.45
C GLY A 178 17.97 25.82 -11.39
N LEU A 179 18.26 26.23 -10.14
CA LEU A 179 18.62 25.34 -9.03
C LEU A 179 17.42 24.92 -8.20
N SER A 180 17.43 23.67 -7.73
CA SER A 180 16.43 23.15 -6.77
C SER A 180 16.54 23.86 -5.41
N ASN A 181 15.43 23.86 -4.65
CA ASN A 181 15.44 24.38 -3.29
C ASN A 181 16.40 23.57 -2.38
N GLU A 182 16.53 22.27 -2.63
CA GLU A 182 17.45 21.43 -1.87
C GLU A 182 18.91 21.81 -2.11
N LEU A 183 19.31 22.00 -3.34
CA LEU A 183 20.67 22.44 -3.66
C LEU A 183 20.95 23.85 -3.11
N LYS A 184 19.97 24.76 -3.16
CA LYS A 184 20.06 26.06 -2.51
C LYS A 184 20.24 25.94 -1.00
N ASN A 185 19.56 25.00 -0.35
CA ASN A 185 19.73 24.74 1.08
C ASN A 185 21.12 24.16 1.40
N GLN A 186 21.65 23.28 0.55
CA GLN A 186 23.02 22.76 0.70
C GLN A 186 24.06 23.88 0.56
N PHE A 187 23.83 24.88 -0.27
CA PHE A 187 24.70 26.01 -0.47
C PHE A 187 24.52 27.13 0.56
N LYS A 188 23.48 27.09 1.41
CA LYS A 188 23.10 28.21 2.29
C LYS A 188 24.23 28.74 3.20
N ASN A 189 25.12 27.87 3.63
CA ASN A 189 26.22 28.21 4.55
C ASN A 189 27.58 28.39 3.84
N LEU A 190 27.59 28.37 2.50
CA LEU A 190 28.79 28.54 1.70
C LEU A 190 28.97 29.99 1.29
N THR A 191 30.23 30.41 1.08
CA THR A 191 30.55 31.71 0.47
C THR A 191 30.19 31.69 -1.01
N GLN A 192 29.96 32.86 -1.59
CA GLN A 192 29.63 32.99 -3.03
C GLN A 192 30.74 32.42 -3.92
N GLU A 193 31.98 32.53 -3.52
CA GLU A 193 33.14 31.97 -4.24
C GLU A 193 33.06 30.44 -4.29
N LYS A 194 32.75 29.77 -3.15
CA LYS A 194 32.55 28.32 -3.09
C LYS A 194 31.34 27.88 -3.88
N ILE A 195 30.24 28.62 -3.84
CA ILE A 195 29.07 28.34 -4.66
C ILE A 195 29.44 28.36 -6.14
N ASN A 196 30.15 29.37 -6.59
CA ASN A 196 30.60 29.47 -7.97
C ASN A 196 31.56 28.34 -8.35
N GLU A 197 32.43 27.91 -7.43
CA GLU A 197 33.28 26.72 -7.62
C GLU A 197 32.42 25.47 -7.85
N TYR A 198 31.41 25.19 -7.02
CA TYR A 198 30.51 24.06 -7.20
C TYR A 198 29.69 24.13 -8.50
N LEU A 199 29.19 25.29 -8.87
CA LEU A 199 28.44 25.47 -10.11
C LEU A 199 29.30 25.23 -11.37
N ASN A 200 30.59 25.46 -11.29
CA ASN A 200 31.55 25.29 -12.40
C ASN A 200 32.29 23.94 -12.35
N LYS A 201 32.06 23.13 -11.32
CA LYS A 201 32.67 21.77 -11.25
C LYS A 201 32.30 20.94 -12.45
N GLU A 202 33.27 20.21 -12.97
CA GLU A 202 33.09 19.25 -14.06
C GLU A 202 33.02 17.80 -13.56
N ILE A 203 33.59 17.53 -12.40
CA ILE A 203 33.62 16.22 -11.75
C ILE A 203 32.69 16.26 -10.55
N TYR A 204 31.79 15.31 -10.51
CA TYR A 204 30.77 15.18 -9.47
C TYR A 204 31.03 13.97 -8.58
N ASN A 205 30.65 14.06 -7.31
CA ASN A 205 30.69 12.99 -6.33
C ASN A 205 29.26 12.75 -5.81
N PRO A 206 28.41 12.09 -6.62
CA PRO A 206 26.99 11.96 -6.32
C PRO A 206 26.74 11.02 -5.14
N ALA A 207 25.76 11.37 -4.31
CA ALA A 207 25.39 10.56 -3.15
C ALA A 207 23.89 10.67 -2.82
N ILE A 208 23.39 9.66 -2.12
CA ILE A 208 21.98 9.58 -1.66
C ILE A 208 21.95 9.42 -0.15
N LYS A 209 21.01 10.10 0.50
CA LYS A 209 20.65 9.89 1.90
C LYS A 209 19.13 9.97 2.06
N ASP A 210 18.52 8.89 2.50
CA ASP A 210 17.06 8.80 2.70
C ASP A 210 16.26 9.33 1.49
N ASP A 211 15.56 10.44 1.68
CA ASP A 211 14.73 11.11 0.68
C ASP A 211 15.45 12.23 -0.07
N LYS A 212 16.78 12.24 -0.04
CA LYS A 212 17.61 13.29 -0.61
C LYS A 212 18.74 12.73 -1.44
N TYR A 213 19.14 13.50 -2.46
CA TYR A 213 20.35 13.26 -3.19
C TYR A 213 21.16 14.54 -3.32
N THR A 214 22.42 14.41 -3.64
CA THR A 214 23.33 15.52 -3.91
C THR A 214 24.31 15.14 -5.01
N LEU A 215 24.78 16.14 -5.77
CA LEU A 215 25.91 15.99 -6.67
C LEU A 215 27.26 16.02 -5.93
N PHE A 216 27.25 16.42 -4.65
CA PHE A 216 28.44 16.70 -3.85
C PHE A 216 28.28 16.02 -2.48
N ALA A 217 28.82 14.80 -2.35
CA ALA A 217 28.68 13.98 -1.13
C ALA A 217 29.10 14.72 0.14
N GLU A 218 30.10 15.59 0.03
CA GLU A 218 30.63 16.44 1.12
C GLU A 218 29.61 17.46 1.67
N LEU A 219 28.53 17.74 0.93
CA LEU A 219 27.46 18.64 1.37
C LEU A 219 26.28 17.91 2.05
N LEU A 220 26.36 16.59 2.19
CA LEU A 220 25.28 15.78 2.75
C LEU A 220 25.85 14.70 3.68
N ASP A 221 26.10 15.06 4.93
CA ASP A 221 26.70 14.18 5.94
C ASP A 221 25.92 12.86 6.08
N GLY A 222 26.67 11.74 6.12
CA GLY A 222 26.09 10.38 6.24
C GLY A 222 25.36 9.90 4.99
N SER A 223 25.66 10.50 3.83
CA SER A 223 25.15 10.05 2.54
C SER A 223 25.92 8.84 2.02
N THR A 224 25.26 8.01 1.20
CA THR A 224 25.85 6.85 0.52
C THR A 224 26.31 7.25 -0.86
N PRO A 225 27.63 7.20 -1.18
CA PRO A 225 28.17 7.54 -2.49
C PRO A 225 27.57 6.64 -3.59
N GLN A 226 27.42 7.22 -4.78
CA GLN A 226 26.99 6.53 -5.99
C GLN A 226 28.10 6.61 -7.04
N LYS A 227 28.18 5.62 -7.92
CA LYS A 227 29.28 5.56 -8.93
C LYS A 227 29.17 6.64 -10.01
N SER A 228 27.95 7.08 -10.30
CA SER A 228 27.67 8.09 -11.32
C SER A 228 26.40 8.89 -11.01
N VAL A 229 26.24 10.03 -11.66
CA VAL A 229 25.02 10.84 -11.55
C VAL A 229 23.80 10.06 -12.09
N ASN A 230 24.00 9.31 -13.15
CA ASN A 230 22.94 8.44 -13.67
C ASN A 230 22.50 7.39 -12.64
N GLU A 231 23.44 6.69 -12.01
CA GLU A 231 23.12 5.68 -10.97
C GLU A 231 22.39 6.33 -9.80
N MET A 232 22.83 7.50 -9.36
CA MET A 232 22.16 8.29 -8.32
C MET A 232 20.70 8.59 -8.70
N LEU A 233 20.44 9.11 -9.89
CA LEU A 233 19.11 9.44 -10.36
C LEU A 233 18.23 8.17 -10.49
N ASP A 234 18.77 7.11 -11.07
CA ASP A 234 18.05 5.85 -11.25
C ASP A 234 17.64 5.23 -9.90
N ASN A 235 18.58 5.14 -8.95
CA ASN A 235 18.34 4.58 -7.62
C ASN A 235 17.36 5.44 -6.80
N TYR A 236 17.56 6.75 -6.79
CA TYR A 236 16.72 7.68 -6.04
C TYR A 236 15.27 7.64 -6.54
N TYR A 237 15.06 7.87 -7.84
CA TYR A 237 13.71 7.97 -8.38
C TYR A 237 13.00 6.62 -8.46
N ALA A 238 13.72 5.50 -8.61
CA ALA A 238 13.12 4.16 -8.48
C ALA A 238 12.58 3.92 -7.07
N SER A 239 13.34 4.28 -6.03
CA SER A 239 12.90 4.16 -4.63
C SER A 239 11.71 5.06 -4.31
N VAL A 240 11.68 6.27 -4.87
CA VAL A 240 10.55 7.20 -4.74
C VAL A 240 9.30 6.65 -5.42
N GLN A 241 9.44 6.14 -6.65
CA GLN A 241 8.33 5.54 -7.40
C GLN A 241 7.76 4.31 -6.69
N GLU A 242 8.63 3.44 -6.18
CA GLU A 242 8.21 2.27 -5.39
C GLU A 242 7.37 2.70 -4.19
N ARG A 243 7.83 3.70 -3.41
CA ARG A 243 7.06 4.25 -2.27
C ARG A 243 5.72 4.86 -2.68
N VAL A 244 5.69 5.60 -3.79
CA VAL A 244 4.43 6.17 -4.33
C VAL A 244 3.46 5.05 -4.70
N ASN A 245 3.93 4.01 -5.39
CA ASN A 245 3.11 2.87 -5.78
C ASN A 245 2.60 2.10 -4.55
N VAL A 246 3.47 1.84 -3.56
CA VAL A 246 3.09 1.20 -2.28
C VAL A 246 2.03 2.02 -1.56
N ASN A 247 2.22 3.34 -1.42
CA ASN A 247 1.26 4.21 -0.73
C ASN A 247 -0.09 4.30 -1.45
N ALA A 248 -0.08 4.35 -2.78
CA ALA A 248 -1.30 4.34 -3.58
C ALA A 248 -2.11 3.04 -3.40
N GLU A 249 -1.43 1.88 -3.40
CA GLU A 249 -2.08 0.59 -3.17
C GLU A 249 -2.55 0.45 -1.72
N LYS A 250 -1.74 0.90 -0.74
CA LYS A 250 -2.17 0.97 0.68
C LYS A 250 -3.47 1.76 0.84
N SER A 251 -3.55 2.95 0.25
CA SER A 251 -4.73 3.81 0.38
C SER A 251 -6.00 3.12 -0.11
N LYS A 252 -5.93 2.41 -1.25
CA LYS A 252 -7.06 1.65 -1.79
C LYS A 252 -7.47 0.50 -0.87
N LEU A 253 -6.51 -0.26 -0.37
CA LEU A 253 -6.77 -1.38 0.52
C LEU A 253 -7.32 -0.92 1.87
N LEU A 254 -6.80 0.19 2.42
CA LEU A 254 -7.29 0.80 3.65
C LEU A 254 -8.75 1.27 3.52
N GLU A 255 -9.12 1.88 2.40
CA GLU A 255 -10.51 2.29 2.13
C GLU A 255 -11.45 1.08 2.18
N ILE A 256 -11.11 -0.02 1.51
CA ILE A 256 -11.90 -1.24 1.48
C ILE A 256 -11.99 -1.88 2.88
N ALA A 257 -10.85 -2.03 3.56
CA ALA A 257 -10.79 -2.65 4.87
C ALA A 257 -11.55 -1.84 5.93
N ASN A 258 -11.39 -0.50 5.94
CA ASN A 258 -12.13 0.40 6.84
C ASN A 258 -13.64 0.38 6.58
N SER A 259 -14.06 0.29 5.31
CA SER A 259 -15.48 0.17 4.96
C SER A 259 -16.08 -1.14 5.52
N ARG A 260 -15.36 -2.27 5.38
CA ARG A 260 -15.78 -3.56 5.96
C ARG A 260 -15.82 -3.47 7.50
N LEU A 261 -14.75 -2.97 8.13
CA LEU A 261 -14.68 -2.81 9.59
C LEU A 261 -15.84 -1.99 10.15
N LYS A 262 -16.17 -0.86 9.51
CA LYS A 262 -17.30 -0.02 9.91
C LYS A 262 -18.63 -0.77 9.85
N LYS A 263 -18.85 -1.57 8.79
CA LYS A 263 -20.07 -2.40 8.66
C LYS A 263 -20.15 -3.44 9.77
N THR A 264 -19.05 -4.15 10.06
CA THR A 264 -18.97 -5.15 11.12
C THR A 264 -19.19 -4.53 12.52
N LYS A 265 -18.55 -3.40 12.82
CA LYS A 265 -18.77 -2.65 14.09
C LYS A 265 -20.23 -2.24 14.27
N ASN A 266 -20.87 -1.75 13.22
CA ASN A 266 -22.29 -1.40 13.26
C ASN A 266 -23.20 -2.64 13.49
N ALA A 267 -22.86 -3.78 12.89
CA ALA A 267 -23.58 -5.04 13.11
C ALA A 267 -23.43 -5.51 14.55
N VAL A 268 -22.22 -5.50 15.10
CA VAL A 268 -21.94 -5.82 16.52
C VAL A 268 -22.78 -4.93 17.45
N SER A 269 -22.78 -3.62 17.23
CA SER A 269 -23.56 -2.66 18.04
C SER A 269 -25.06 -2.95 17.99
N LYS A 270 -25.61 -3.24 16.81
CA LYS A 270 -27.04 -3.56 16.65
C LYS A 270 -27.43 -4.85 17.37
N ILE A 271 -26.62 -5.92 17.24
CA ILE A 271 -26.90 -7.21 17.87
C ILE A 271 -26.75 -7.11 19.38
N SER A 272 -25.71 -6.43 19.87
CA SER A 272 -25.53 -6.18 21.31
C SER A 272 -26.69 -5.41 21.91
N ALA A 273 -27.22 -4.39 21.19
CA ALA A 273 -28.41 -3.64 21.62
C ALA A 273 -29.68 -4.51 21.63
N LEU A 274 -29.83 -5.42 20.66
CA LEU A 274 -30.94 -6.37 20.62
C LEU A 274 -30.88 -7.37 21.78
N LEU A 275 -29.72 -7.88 22.13
CA LEU A 275 -29.51 -8.78 23.27
C LEU A 275 -29.86 -8.09 24.59
N LYS A 276 -29.47 -6.82 24.76
CA LYS A 276 -29.79 -6.02 25.96
C LYS A 276 -31.29 -5.73 26.10
N LYS A 277 -32.05 -5.53 25.01
CA LYS A 277 -33.48 -5.20 25.03
C LYS A 277 -34.39 -6.41 25.25
N ARG A 278 -33.93 -7.62 25.05
CA ARG A 278 -34.79 -8.83 25.02
C ARG A 278 -34.61 -9.79 26.20
N ASP A 279 -34.32 -9.30 27.37
CA ASP A 279 -34.23 -10.17 28.57
C ASP A 279 -35.60 -10.49 29.20
N ASN A 280 -36.62 -10.73 28.38
CA ASN A 280 -37.92 -11.19 28.80
C ASN A 280 -38.12 -12.74 28.69
N THR A 281 -37.04 -13.47 28.34
CA THR A 281 -37.13 -14.91 28.09
C THR A 281 -37.61 -15.66 29.31
N GLU A 282 -37.03 -15.44 30.46
CA GLU A 282 -37.45 -16.08 31.74
C GLU A 282 -38.86 -15.64 32.17
N LYS A 283 -39.21 -14.39 31.91
CA LYS A 283 -40.56 -13.89 32.17
C LYS A 283 -41.65 -14.61 31.38
N TYR A 284 -41.38 -14.89 30.08
CA TYR A 284 -42.35 -15.64 29.27
C TYR A 284 -42.49 -17.09 29.73
N LYS A 285 -41.39 -17.74 30.14
CA LYS A 285 -41.41 -19.05 30.73
C LYS A 285 -42.28 -19.08 32.02
N LEU A 286 -41.95 -18.16 32.94
CA LEU A 286 -42.68 -18.02 34.21
C LEU A 286 -44.18 -17.80 34.00
N TYR A 287 -44.56 -16.95 33.04
CA TYR A 287 -45.96 -16.70 32.74
C TYR A 287 -46.64 -17.95 32.17
N GLY A 288 -45.96 -18.72 31.29
CA GLY A 288 -46.45 -19.98 30.79
C GLY A 288 -46.64 -21.03 31.89
N ASP A 289 -45.67 -21.13 32.80
CA ASP A 289 -45.71 -22.07 33.95
C ASP A 289 -46.84 -21.74 34.89
N ILE A 290 -47.00 -20.45 35.27
CA ILE A 290 -48.06 -20.01 36.18
C ILE A 290 -49.45 -20.20 35.56
N LEU A 291 -49.63 -19.82 34.30
CA LEU A 291 -50.91 -20.03 33.62
C LEU A 291 -51.26 -21.53 33.53
N THR A 292 -50.27 -22.38 33.26
CA THR A 292 -50.48 -23.84 33.17
C THR A 292 -50.85 -24.44 34.54
N ALA A 293 -50.25 -23.98 35.62
CA ALA A 293 -50.52 -24.41 36.98
C ALA A 293 -51.96 -23.99 37.45
N ASN A 294 -52.53 -22.94 36.85
CA ASN A 294 -53.80 -22.36 37.25
C ASN A 294 -54.93 -22.51 36.21
N LEU A 295 -54.87 -23.52 35.36
CA LEU A 295 -55.91 -23.75 34.32
C LEU A 295 -57.34 -23.96 34.86
N TYR A 296 -57.49 -24.20 36.14
CA TYR A 296 -58.80 -24.30 36.83
C TYR A 296 -59.47 -22.97 37.05
N VAL A 297 -58.73 -21.84 36.89
CA VAL A 297 -59.27 -20.50 37.06
C VAL A 297 -60.08 -20.10 35.82
N LYS A 298 -61.32 -19.61 36.05
CA LYS A 298 -62.22 -19.16 34.98
C LYS A 298 -61.78 -17.76 34.49
N ALA A 299 -60.74 -17.70 33.66
CA ALA A 299 -60.18 -16.46 33.07
C ALA A 299 -60.12 -16.51 31.52
N ASP A 300 -60.95 -17.35 30.90
CA ASP A 300 -61.03 -17.44 29.45
C ASP A 300 -61.58 -16.13 28.85
N TYR A 301 -60.98 -15.68 27.73
CA TYR A 301 -61.41 -14.47 27.02
C TYR A 301 -61.32 -13.18 27.85
N GLN A 302 -60.44 -13.15 28.86
CA GLN A 302 -60.16 -11.95 29.67
C GLN A 302 -58.84 -11.25 29.17
N LYS A 303 -58.72 -9.96 29.49
CA LYS A 303 -57.54 -9.14 29.13
C LYS A 303 -56.33 -9.41 30.03
N ASN A 304 -56.56 -9.70 31.28
CA ASN A 304 -55.54 -10.02 32.26
C ASN A 304 -56.08 -10.97 33.33
N VAL A 305 -55.17 -11.61 34.04
CA VAL A 305 -55.47 -12.45 35.18
C VAL A 305 -54.45 -12.20 36.29
N GLU A 306 -54.89 -12.09 37.53
CA GLU A 306 -54.01 -12.02 38.69
C GLU A 306 -53.86 -13.45 39.25
N LEU A 307 -52.59 -13.92 39.28
CA LEU A 307 -52.22 -15.25 39.75
C LEU A 307 -51.04 -15.20 40.71
N PHE A 308 -50.93 -16.19 41.56
CA PHE A 308 -49.83 -16.28 42.51
C PHE A 308 -48.57 -16.85 41.85
N ASP A 309 -47.47 -16.11 41.95
CA ASP A 309 -46.13 -16.53 41.53
C ASP A 309 -45.43 -17.31 42.64
N TYR A 310 -45.36 -18.60 42.53
CA TYR A 310 -44.74 -19.51 43.51
C TYR A 310 -43.24 -19.39 43.61
N VAL A 311 -42.60 -18.82 42.57
CA VAL A 311 -41.11 -18.64 42.52
C VAL A 311 -40.72 -17.42 43.36
N ASN A 312 -41.42 -16.32 43.16
CA ASN A 312 -41.13 -15.05 43.84
C ASN A 312 -42.04 -14.73 45.05
N ASN A 313 -42.96 -15.63 45.37
CA ASN A 313 -43.88 -15.56 46.49
C ASN A 313 -44.72 -14.28 46.52
N GLN A 314 -45.30 -13.89 45.38
CA GLN A 314 -46.06 -12.66 45.18
C GLN A 314 -47.19 -12.85 44.14
N ASN A 315 -48.23 -12.03 44.21
CA ASN A 315 -49.21 -11.97 43.13
C ASN A 315 -48.68 -11.19 41.95
N ILE A 316 -48.92 -11.72 40.75
CA ILE A 316 -48.58 -11.05 39.50
C ILE A 316 -49.77 -10.97 38.57
N ILE A 317 -49.82 -9.88 37.79
CA ILE A 317 -50.84 -9.67 36.76
C ILE A 317 -50.23 -10.10 35.42
N ILE A 318 -50.83 -11.08 34.77
CA ILE A 318 -50.44 -11.61 33.46
C ILE A 318 -51.41 -11.10 32.40
N GLU A 319 -50.88 -10.47 31.36
CA GLU A 319 -51.65 -9.97 30.23
C GLU A 319 -52.02 -11.13 29.32
N LEU A 320 -53.31 -11.29 29.00
CA LEU A 320 -53.87 -12.33 28.16
C LEU A 320 -54.37 -11.78 26.84
N ASP A 321 -54.45 -12.63 25.84
CA ASP A 321 -55.14 -12.38 24.57
C ASP A 321 -56.61 -12.72 24.75
N GLU A 322 -57.47 -11.70 24.69
CA GLU A 322 -58.93 -11.79 24.94
C GLU A 322 -59.67 -12.72 23.93
N THR A 323 -59.02 -13.08 22.86
CA THR A 323 -59.55 -14.02 21.83
C THR A 323 -59.28 -15.49 22.14
N LYS A 324 -58.56 -15.77 23.22
CA LYS A 324 -58.02 -17.08 23.58
C LYS A 324 -58.45 -17.54 24.98
N THR A 325 -58.54 -18.84 25.10
CA THR A 325 -58.69 -19.52 26.38
C THR A 325 -57.41 -19.39 27.23
N LEU A 326 -57.52 -19.67 28.52
CA LEU A 326 -56.36 -19.60 29.44
C LEU A 326 -55.25 -20.58 28.99
N ASN A 327 -55.61 -21.78 28.54
CA ASN A 327 -54.67 -22.78 28.00
C ASN A 327 -53.95 -22.28 26.70
N GLU A 328 -54.72 -21.65 25.80
CA GLU A 328 -54.13 -21.13 24.57
C GLU A 328 -53.19 -19.95 24.85
N ASN A 329 -53.48 -19.16 25.88
CA ASN A 329 -52.58 -18.09 26.36
C ASN A 329 -51.31 -18.68 26.99
N ALA A 330 -51.40 -19.76 27.79
CA ALA A 330 -50.22 -20.47 28.29
C ALA A 330 -49.34 -20.96 27.14
N GLN A 331 -49.92 -21.60 26.13
CA GLN A 331 -49.23 -22.06 24.95
C GLN A 331 -48.60 -20.88 24.14
N ARG A 332 -49.31 -19.73 24.08
CA ARG A 332 -48.76 -18.52 23.46
C ARG A 332 -47.49 -18.04 24.18
N TYR A 333 -47.47 -18.02 25.53
CA TYR A 333 -46.29 -17.64 26.29
C TYR A 333 -45.14 -18.64 26.11
N TYR A 334 -45.36 -19.92 26.03
CA TYR A 334 -44.35 -20.92 25.71
C TYR A 334 -43.79 -20.75 24.28
N ARG A 335 -44.63 -20.40 23.29
CA ARG A 335 -44.15 -20.08 21.94
C ARG A 335 -43.28 -18.80 21.97
N LEU A 336 -43.66 -17.81 22.75
CA LEU A 336 -42.86 -16.58 22.94
C LEU A 336 -41.52 -16.89 23.62
N TYR A 337 -41.52 -17.74 24.65
CA TYR A 337 -40.31 -18.22 25.30
C TYR A 337 -39.39 -18.93 24.33
N THR A 338 -39.88 -19.94 23.59
CA THR A 338 -39.07 -20.69 22.61
C THR A 338 -38.50 -19.77 21.54
N LYS A 339 -39.33 -18.86 20.98
CA LYS A 339 -38.90 -17.89 20.00
C LYS A 339 -37.84 -16.94 20.56
N SER A 340 -38.02 -16.45 21.78
CA SER A 340 -37.06 -15.57 22.46
C SER A 340 -35.72 -16.26 22.71
N LYS A 341 -35.79 -17.49 23.28
CA LYS A 341 -34.60 -18.34 23.54
C LYS A 341 -33.79 -18.61 22.28
N THR A 342 -34.44 -19.11 21.22
CA THR A 342 -33.78 -19.41 19.94
C THR A 342 -33.19 -18.15 19.31
N THR A 343 -33.87 -16.98 19.44
CA THR A 343 -33.37 -15.72 18.93
C THR A 343 -32.14 -15.25 19.72
N LYS A 344 -32.14 -15.42 21.05
CA LYS A 344 -31.01 -15.11 21.93
C LYS A 344 -29.79 -15.93 21.58
N GLU A 345 -29.94 -17.28 21.50
CA GLU A 345 -28.87 -18.20 21.16
C GLU A 345 -28.23 -17.85 19.78
N LYS A 346 -29.07 -17.67 18.74
CA LYS A 346 -28.59 -17.27 17.41
C LYS A 346 -27.90 -15.89 17.41
N SER A 347 -28.39 -14.96 18.21
CA SER A 347 -27.79 -13.63 18.31
C SER A 347 -26.44 -13.66 19.04
N GLU A 348 -26.29 -14.50 20.06
CA GLU A 348 -25.02 -14.73 20.75
C GLU A 348 -23.99 -15.39 19.84
N GLU A 349 -24.38 -16.43 19.07
CA GLU A 349 -23.53 -17.06 18.06
C GLU A 349 -23.10 -16.05 17.00
N MET A 350 -24.04 -15.25 16.47
CA MET A 350 -23.74 -14.23 15.47
C MET A 350 -22.81 -13.14 16.03
N LEU A 351 -22.98 -12.74 17.28
CA LEU A 351 -22.10 -11.78 17.94
C LEU A 351 -20.68 -12.32 18.08
N SER A 352 -20.54 -13.60 18.46
CA SER A 352 -19.24 -14.29 18.53
C SER A 352 -18.54 -14.28 17.17
N ASN A 353 -19.26 -14.67 16.10
CA ASN A 353 -18.70 -14.69 14.74
C ASN A 353 -18.30 -13.28 14.25
N LEU A 354 -19.09 -12.26 14.55
CA LEU A 354 -18.77 -10.87 14.20
C LEU A 354 -17.56 -10.33 14.97
N ASN A 355 -17.35 -10.73 16.21
CA ASN A 355 -16.17 -10.35 16.98
C ASN A 355 -14.90 -10.99 16.40
N ILE A 356 -14.96 -12.25 15.95
CA ILE A 356 -13.86 -12.91 15.24
C ILE A 356 -13.55 -12.18 13.92
N GLU A 357 -14.58 -11.80 13.16
CA GLU A 357 -14.39 -11.00 11.94
C GLU A 357 -13.80 -9.62 12.22
N LEU A 358 -14.19 -9.00 13.32
CA LEU A 358 -13.67 -7.70 13.74
C LEU A 358 -12.17 -7.79 14.04
N GLU A 359 -11.74 -8.77 14.83
CA GLU A 359 -10.34 -9.03 15.13
C GLU A 359 -9.54 -9.31 13.85
N TYR A 360 -10.07 -10.12 12.95
CA TYR A 360 -9.47 -10.39 11.65
C TYR A 360 -9.26 -9.11 10.82
N LEU A 361 -10.28 -8.24 10.74
CA LEU A 361 -10.18 -6.98 9.98
C LEU A 361 -9.21 -5.98 10.63
N GLU A 362 -9.10 -5.96 11.94
CA GLU A 362 -8.11 -5.15 12.66
C GLU A 362 -6.69 -5.62 12.37
N ASN A 363 -6.46 -6.94 12.30
CA ASN A 363 -5.19 -7.52 11.87
C ASN A 363 -4.86 -7.21 10.40
N VAL A 364 -5.86 -7.24 9.50
CA VAL A 364 -5.69 -6.81 8.10
C VAL A 364 -5.26 -5.34 8.02
N LEU A 365 -5.91 -4.44 8.75
CA LEU A 365 -5.55 -3.01 8.79
C LEU A 365 -4.13 -2.79 9.31
N TYR A 366 -3.76 -3.50 10.37
CA TYR A 366 -2.38 -3.48 10.86
C TYR A 366 -1.39 -3.93 9.80
N SER A 367 -1.64 -5.07 9.15
CA SER A 367 -0.78 -5.63 8.11
C SER A 367 -0.61 -4.68 6.91
N ILE A 368 -1.71 -4.03 6.45
CA ILE A 368 -1.64 -3.02 5.38
C ILE A 368 -0.71 -1.86 5.80
N ASN A 369 -0.88 -1.33 7.01
CA ASN A 369 -0.06 -0.21 7.50
C ASN A 369 1.41 -0.59 7.66
N ALA A 370 1.70 -1.79 8.15
CA ALA A 370 3.05 -2.30 8.37
C ALA A 370 3.79 -2.67 7.07
N SER A 371 3.07 -2.99 5.98
CA SER A 371 3.65 -3.38 4.70
C SER A 371 4.53 -2.28 4.12
N LYS A 372 5.67 -2.67 3.56
CA LYS A 372 6.64 -1.76 2.92
C LYS A 372 6.84 -2.04 1.43
N LYS A 373 6.37 -3.19 0.93
CA LYS A 373 6.56 -3.66 -0.44
C LYS A 373 5.22 -3.98 -1.11
N LEU A 374 5.18 -3.90 -2.43
CA LEU A 374 3.98 -4.24 -3.22
C LEU A 374 3.60 -5.72 -3.10
N ASP A 375 4.58 -6.62 -3.00
CA ASP A 375 4.32 -8.06 -2.86
C ASP A 375 3.58 -8.37 -1.54
N GLU A 376 3.95 -7.70 -0.44
CA GLU A 376 3.26 -7.83 0.84
C GLU A 376 1.78 -7.38 0.74
N LEU A 377 1.53 -6.31 0.00
CA LEU A 377 0.16 -5.81 -0.27
C LEU A 377 -0.61 -6.72 -1.23
N ALA A 378 0.06 -7.37 -2.18
CA ALA A 378 -0.57 -8.32 -3.10
C ALA A 378 -1.10 -9.56 -2.37
N ASP A 379 -0.39 -10.05 -1.35
CA ASP A 379 -0.87 -11.13 -0.49
C ASP A 379 -2.15 -10.72 0.25
N ILE A 380 -2.17 -9.52 0.84
CA ILE A 380 -3.36 -8.99 1.55
C ILE A 380 -4.52 -8.76 0.58
N LYS A 381 -4.25 -8.30 -0.63
CA LYS A 381 -5.25 -8.11 -1.68
C LYS A 381 -5.92 -9.44 -2.08
N SER A 382 -5.11 -10.50 -2.22
CA SER A 382 -5.60 -11.86 -2.46
C SER A 382 -6.43 -12.38 -1.29
N GLU A 383 -6.00 -12.13 -0.05
CA GLU A 383 -6.70 -12.49 1.18
C GLU A 383 -8.08 -11.82 1.28
N LEU A 384 -8.18 -10.55 0.89
CA LEU A 384 -9.45 -9.82 0.84
C LEU A 384 -10.38 -10.24 -0.31
N GLY A 385 -9.97 -11.19 -1.16
CA GLY A 385 -10.74 -11.68 -2.31
C GLY A 385 -10.86 -10.65 -3.44
N LEU A 386 -9.92 -9.70 -3.55
CA LEU A 386 -9.93 -8.64 -4.56
C LEU A 386 -9.22 -9.04 -5.87
N VAL A 387 -8.62 -10.20 -5.92
CA VAL A 387 -7.97 -10.77 -7.11
C VAL A 387 -8.49 -12.18 -7.31
N GLU A 388 -8.94 -12.49 -8.52
CA GLU A 388 -9.19 -13.87 -8.90
C GLU A 388 -7.87 -14.66 -8.93
N THR A 389 -7.72 -15.59 -8.03
CA THR A 389 -6.60 -16.53 -8.03
C THR A 389 -6.79 -17.52 -9.18
N LYS A 390 -6.36 -17.16 -10.39
CA LYS A 390 -6.16 -18.15 -11.45
C LYS A 390 -5.08 -19.12 -10.97
N ASN A 391 -5.46 -20.32 -10.56
CA ASN A 391 -4.66 -21.54 -10.35
C ASN A 391 -3.12 -21.37 -10.27
N LYS A 392 -2.59 -20.44 -9.50
CA LYS A 392 -1.19 -20.49 -9.09
C LYS A 392 -1.11 -21.54 -7.97
N LYS A 393 -0.28 -22.58 -8.14
CA LYS A 393 0.17 -23.43 -7.04
C LYS A 393 0.45 -22.52 -5.85
N GLN A 394 -0.19 -22.79 -4.71
CA GLN A 394 0.04 -22.01 -3.50
C GLN A 394 1.53 -22.13 -3.13
N GLU A 395 2.30 -21.13 -3.49
CA GLU A 395 3.68 -21.01 -3.01
C GLU A 395 3.65 -20.83 -1.49
N LYS A 396 4.59 -21.47 -0.81
CA LYS A 396 4.73 -21.34 0.65
C LYS A 396 4.94 -19.86 0.98
N PRO A 397 4.17 -19.27 1.91
CA PRO A 397 4.39 -17.89 2.31
C PRO A 397 5.83 -17.69 2.80
N ALA A 398 6.48 -16.63 2.34
CA ALA A 398 7.82 -16.27 2.81
C ALA A 398 7.69 -15.62 4.20
N VAL A 399 7.89 -16.43 5.26
CA VAL A 399 7.85 -15.96 6.65
C VAL A 399 9.24 -15.43 7.04
N GLU A 400 9.27 -14.28 7.71
CA GLU A 400 10.53 -13.73 8.23
C GLU A 400 11.13 -14.65 9.28
N LYS A 401 12.43 -14.95 9.14
CA LYS A 401 13.19 -15.79 10.08
C LYS A 401 14.36 -15.00 10.64
N ILE A 402 14.47 -14.95 11.95
CA ILE A 402 15.61 -14.37 12.67
C ILE A 402 16.20 -15.40 13.64
N GLN A 403 17.38 -15.12 14.19
CA GLN A 403 18.00 -15.94 15.23
C GLN A 403 18.18 -15.14 16.52
N ILE A 404 17.86 -15.77 17.65
CA ILE A 404 18.07 -15.22 18.99
C ILE A 404 18.79 -16.27 19.82
N GLN A 405 20.02 -15.99 20.23
CA GLN A 405 20.86 -16.90 21.06
C GLN A 405 20.86 -18.35 20.54
N GLY A 406 20.93 -18.53 19.22
CA GLY A 406 20.95 -19.84 18.56
C GLY A 406 19.57 -20.46 18.25
N PHE A 407 18.47 -19.86 18.70
CA PHE A 407 17.12 -20.30 18.37
C PHE A 407 16.59 -19.62 17.11
N ASP A 408 15.92 -20.38 16.29
CA ASP A 408 15.18 -19.87 15.14
C ASP A 408 13.83 -19.27 15.57
N VAL A 409 13.57 -18.04 15.19
CA VAL A 409 12.32 -17.32 15.47
C VAL A 409 11.67 -16.89 14.18
N TYR A 410 10.41 -17.29 13.98
CA TYR A 410 9.60 -16.97 12.81
C TYR A 410 8.58 -15.89 13.15
N ILE A 411 8.41 -14.91 12.25
CA ILE A 411 7.52 -13.75 12.44
C ILE A 411 6.59 -13.64 11.26
N GLY A 412 5.28 -13.67 11.50
CA GLY A 412 4.25 -13.50 10.47
C GLY A 412 3.83 -12.03 10.34
N LYS A 413 3.95 -11.46 9.14
CA LYS A 413 3.64 -10.05 8.85
C LYS A 413 2.21 -9.81 8.37
N ASN A 414 1.48 -10.86 8.04
CA ASN A 414 0.08 -10.82 7.60
C ASN A 414 -0.65 -12.09 8.04
N ASN A 415 -1.98 -12.09 7.92
CA ASN A 415 -2.80 -13.22 8.37
C ASN A 415 -2.47 -14.54 7.65
N LYS A 416 -2.08 -14.50 6.37
CA LYS A 416 -1.66 -15.68 5.61
C LYS A 416 -0.37 -16.30 6.18
N GLN A 417 0.60 -15.46 6.56
CA GLN A 417 1.84 -15.91 7.21
C GLN A 417 1.58 -16.35 8.65
N ASN A 418 0.74 -15.63 9.39
CA ASN A 418 0.30 -16.02 10.74
C ASN A 418 -0.38 -17.40 10.72
N ASP A 419 -1.24 -17.62 9.74
CA ASP A 419 -1.91 -18.92 9.52
C ASP A 419 -0.91 -20.02 9.21
N TYR A 420 0.04 -19.77 8.33
CA TYR A 420 1.08 -20.73 7.97
C TYR A 420 1.98 -21.09 9.17
N ILE A 421 2.32 -20.12 10.01
CA ILE A 421 3.09 -20.34 11.24
C ILE A 421 2.38 -21.36 12.14
N VAL A 422 1.11 -21.16 12.41
CA VAL A 422 0.35 -22.04 13.32
C VAL A 422 0.00 -23.38 12.68
N SER A 423 -0.43 -23.39 11.42
CA SER A 423 -0.95 -24.59 10.78
C SER A 423 0.11 -25.52 10.17
N LYS A 424 1.33 -24.99 9.88
CA LYS A 424 2.38 -25.74 9.16
C LYS A 424 3.76 -25.72 9.84
N LEU A 425 4.12 -24.64 10.54
CA LEU A 425 5.44 -24.50 11.14
C LEU A 425 5.47 -24.91 12.61
N ALA A 426 4.44 -24.58 13.39
CA ALA A 426 4.39 -24.88 14.82
C ALA A 426 4.36 -26.39 15.07
N LYS A 427 5.25 -26.86 15.94
CA LYS A 427 5.25 -28.22 16.52
C LYS A 427 4.82 -28.14 17.99
N ASP A 428 4.51 -29.27 18.58
CA ASP A 428 3.97 -29.38 19.93
C ASP A 428 4.80 -28.69 21.01
N ASP A 429 6.14 -28.76 20.89
CA ASP A 429 7.07 -28.21 21.88
C ASP A 429 7.47 -26.74 21.60
N ASP A 430 7.24 -26.25 20.38
CA ASP A 430 7.54 -24.85 20.03
C ASP A 430 6.73 -23.87 20.87
N ILE A 431 7.23 -22.65 21.04
CA ILE A 431 6.55 -21.62 21.82
C ILE A 431 6.05 -20.53 20.88
N TRP A 432 4.76 -20.27 20.95
CA TRP A 432 4.07 -19.23 20.20
C TRP A 432 3.81 -18.03 21.09
N PHE A 433 3.97 -16.82 20.52
CA PHE A 433 3.77 -15.54 21.19
C PHE A 433 2.82 -14.65 20.39
N HIS A 434 2.00 -13.88 21.09
CA HIS A 434 1.13 -12.85 20.51
C HIS A 434 0.82 -11.77 21.54
N THR A 435 0.54 -10.55 21.08
CA THR A 435 0.07 -9.46 21.96
C THR A 435 -1.38 -9.67 22.37
N ARG A 436 -1.69 -9.47 23.64
CA ARG A 436 -3.04 -9.56 24.15
C ARG A 436 -3.84 -8.31 23.78
N LEU A 437 -5.08 -8.50 23.27
CA LEU A 437 -6.02 -7.41 22.93
C LEU A 437 -5.55 -6.43 21.84
N CYS A 438 -4.49 -6.75 21.12
CA CYS A 438 -3.96 -5.90 20.05
C CYS A 438 -3.76 -6.71 18.78
N ALA A 439 -4.03 -6.08 17.62
CA ALA A 439 -3.67 -6.66 16.34
C ALA A 439 -2.13 -6.78 16.22
N GLY A 440 -1.64 -7.90 15.71
CA GLY A 440 -0.21 -8.14 15.64
C GLY A 440 0.21 -9.42 14.94
N SER A 441 1.50 -9.63 14.90
CA SER A 441 2.15 -10.78 14.30
C SER A 441 2.16 -11.98 15.25
N HIS A 442 2.00 -13.17 14.68
CA HIS A 442 2.37 -14.41 15.37
C HIS A 442 3.89 -14.57 15.35
N VAL A 443 4.47 -14.81 16.50
CA VAL A 443 5.89 -15.09 16.64
C VAL A 443 6.03 -16.53 17.13
N LEU A 444 6.89 -17.32 16.48
CA LEU A 444 7.12 -18.72 16.82
C LEU A 444 8.60 -18.96 17.10
N LEU A 445 8.90 -19.37 18.31
CA LEU A 445 10.22 -19.82 18.72
C LEU A 445 10.33 -21.33 18.53
N LYS A 446 11.28 -21.78 17.73
CA LYS A 446 11.53 -23.22 17.49
C LYS A 446 12.34 -23.81 18.62
N ILE A 447 11.77 -24.82 19.28
CA ILE A 447 12.41 -25.58 20.33
C ILE A 447 12.99 -26.86 19.73
N ASN A 448 14.27 -26.89 19.47
CA ASN A 448 14.94 -28.06 18.90
C ASN A 448 15.52 -28.97 20.03
N GLY A 449 14.71 -29.27 21.04
CA GLY A 449 15.15 -30.13 22.18
C GLY A 449 15.87 -29.39 23.29
N VAL A 450 16.05 -28.07 23.19
CA VAL A 450 16.71 -27.24 24.21
C VAL A 450 15.68 -26.23 24.75
N GLU A 451 15.46 -26.24 26.07
CA GLU A 451 14.55 -25.25 26.69
C GLU A 451 15.17 -23.85 26.66
N PRO A 452 14.42 -22.82 26.23
CA PRO A 452 14.91 -21.46 26.19
C PRO A 452 15.00 -20.85 27.58
N SER A 453 15.99 -19.97 27.77
CA SER A 453 16.12 -19.17 28.99
C SER A 453 14.99 -18.12 29.08
N GLU A 454 14.74 -17.58 30.27
CA GLU A 454 13.77 -16.49 30.45
C GLU A 454 14.14 -15.24 29.63
N GLU A 455 15.42 -14.99 29.40
CA GLU A 455 15.89 -13.89 28.55
C GLU A 455 15.46 -14.07 27.10
N VAL A 456 15.57 -15.28 26.52
CA VAL A 456 15.13 -15.59 25.16
C VAL A 456 13.62 -15.43 25.04
N LEU A 457 12.85 -15.90 26.04
CA LEU A 457 11.40 -15.72 26.06
C LEU A 457 11.03 -14.24 26.11
N PHE A 458 11.71 -13.45 26.93
CA PHE A 458 11.47 -12.01 27.04
C PHE A 458 11.81 -11.25 25.75
N GLU A 459 12.91 -11.61 25.05
CA GLU A 459 13.23 -11.05 23.75
C GLU A 459 12.17 -11.40 22.69
N CYS A 460 11.65 -12.62 22.69
CA CYS A 460 10.51 -12.98 21.81
C CYS A 460 9.25 -12.17 22.13
N CYS A 461 8.98 -11.89 23.42
CA CYS A 461 7.88 -11.00 23.82
C CYS A 461 8.08 -9.57 23.30
N LYS A 462 9.31 -9.03 23.38
CA LYS A 462 9.62 -7.71 22.79
C LYS A 462 9.39 -7.68 21.28
N ILE A 463 9.75 -8.77 20.58
CA ILE A 463 9.50 -8.87 19.12
C ILE A 463 7.99 -8.90 18.86
N ALA A 464 7.22 -9.72 19.57
CA ALA A 464 5.77 -9.76 19.41
C ALA A 464 5.13 -8.38 19.63
N ARG A 465 5.60 -7.64 20.63
CA ARG A 465 5.19 -6.24 20.87
C ARG A 465 5.58 -5.31 19.71
N LYS A 466 6.84 -5.40 19.23
CA LYS A 466 7.34 -4.57 18.13
C LYS A 466 6.53 -4.76 16.84
N TYR A 467 6.07 -5.98 16.58
CA TYR A 467 5.26 -6.35 15.43
C TYR A 467 3.76 -6.38 15.76
N SER A 468 3.29 -5.41 16.54
CA SER A 468 1.88 -5.24 16.90
C SER A 468 1.41 -3.79 16.74
N SER A 469 0.10 -3.58 16.82
CA SER A 469 -0.52 -2.24 16.80
C SER A 469 -0.33 -1.45 18.11
N ALA A 470 0.34 -2.00 19.08
CA ALA A 470 0.61 -1.36 20.38
C ALA A 470 1.65 -0.23 20.23
N THR A 471 1.21 0.98 19.92
CA THR A 471 2.07 2.15 19.63
C THR A 471 2.43 2.99 20.86
N GLN A 472 1.77 2.78 22.01
CA GLN A 472 1.99 3.59 23.21
C GLN A 472 3.13 3.07 24.11
N PRO A 473 3.81 3.94 24.87
CA PRO A 473 4.84 3.55 25.82
C PRO A 473 4.32 2.76 27.05
N SER A 474 3.00 2.51 27.12
CA SER A 474 2.39 1.68 28.17
C SER A 474 2.81 0.21 28.03
N LYS A 475 2.99 -0.45 29.16
CA LYS A 475 3.24 -1.89 29.20
C LYS A 475 2.12 -2.66 28.53
N VAL A 476 2.47 -3.53 27.56
CA VAL A 476 1.53 -4.35 26.82
C VAL A 476 1.68 -5.80 27.24
N GLY A 477 0.57 -6.46 27.51
CA GLY A 477 0.57 -7.90 27.78
C GLY A 477 0.88 -8.69 26.51
N VAL A 478 1.92 -9.49 26.57
CA VAL A 478 2.25 -10.50 25.56
C VAL A 478 2.00 -11.87 26.14
N ILE A 479 1.18 -12.64 25.47
CA ILE A 479 0.88 -14.02 25.86
C ILE A 479 1.77 -14.98 25.08
N TYR A 480 2.13 -16.08 25.72
CA TYR A 480 2.82 -17.18 25.04
C TYR A 480 2.35 -18.53 25.57
N THR A 481 2.35 -19.53 24.68
CA THR A 481 1.96 -20.89 25.00
C THR A 481 2.69 -21.87 24.09
N ARG A 482 2.69 -23.17 24.47
CA ARG A 482 3.28 -24.22 23.61
C ARG A 482 2.37 -24.57 22.43
N GLY A 483 2.98 -24.98 21.33
CA GLY A 483 2.29 -25.34 20.09
C GLY A 483 1.16 -26.37 20.27
N LYS A 484 1.34 -27.37 21.16
CA LYS A 484 0.31 -28.37 21.49
C LYS A 484 -1.01 -27.79 22.03
N TYR A 485 -0.99 -26.57 22.55
CA TYR A 485 -2.18 -25.88 23.08
C TYR A 485 -2.81 -24.91 22.08
N LEU A 486 -2.23 -24.77 20.88
CA LEU A 486 -2.78 -23.98 19.80
C LEU A 486 -3.77 -24.80 18.98
N ARG A 487 -4.90 -24.22 18.64
CA ARG A 487 -5.87 -24.83 17.74
C ARG A 487 -6.43 -23.81 16.77
N LYS A 488 -6.56 -24.20 15.51
CA LYS A 488 -7.29 -23.43 14.50
C LYS A 488 -8.70 -24.03 14.37
N PRO A 489 -9.76 -23.32 14.78
CA PRO A 489 -11.12 -23.80 14.60
C PRO A 489 -11.46 -23.96 13.10
N PRO A 490 -12.27 -24.96 12.73
CA PRO A 490 -12.73 -25.11 11.35
C PRO A 490 -13.45 -23.84 10.87
N ALA A 491 -13.26 -23.48 9.59
CA ALA A 491 -13.87 -22.31 8.95
C ALA A 491 -13.54 -20.94 9.59
N SER A 492 -12.57 -20.86 10.51
CA SER A 492 -12.10 -19.58 11.05
C SER A 492 -11.31 -18.79 10.01
N PRO A 493 -11.28 -17.44 10.09
CA PRO A 493 -10.45 -16.60 9.23
C PRO A 493 -8.97 -16.96 9.32
N LEU A 494 -8.19 -16.54 8.29
CA LEU A 494 -6.74 -16.71 8.30
C LEU A 494 -6.11 -16.01 9.51
N GLY A 495 -5.16 -16.68 10.15
CA GLY A 495 -4.45 -16.16 11.32
C GLY A 495 -5.25 -16.23 12.63
N TYR A 496 -6.52 -16.61 12.62
CA TYR A 496 -7.29 -16.80 13.85
C TYR A 496 -6.93 -18.13 14.52
N VAL A 497 -6.63 -18.09 15.84
CA VAL A 497 -6.27 -19.25 16.66
C VAL A 497 -6.93 -19.18 18.02
N THR A 498 -7.25 -20.31 18.58
CA THR A 498 -7.57 -20.46 20.01
C THR A 498 -6.42 -21.14 20.73
N TYR A 499 -6.18 -20.75 21.96
CA TYR A 499 -5.07 -21.24 22.76
C TYR A 499 -5.52 -21.55 24.19
N LYS A 500 -4.74 -22.35 24.89
CA LYS A 500 -4.92 -22.71 26.32
C LYS A 500 -3.57 -22.63 27.02
N ASN A 501 -3.60 -22.61 28.35
CA ASN A 501 -2.42 -22.65 29.23
C ASN A 501 -1.38 -21.56 28.88
N GLU A 502 -1.89 -20.39 28.49
CA GLU A 502 -1.06 -19.23 28.21
C GLU A 502 -0.41 -18.67 29.50
N LYS A 503 0.80 -18.15 29.33
CA LYS A 503 1.46 -17.26 30.29
C LYS A 503 1.48 -15.84 29.72
N GLU A 504 1.39 -14.85 30.57
CA GLU A 504 1.41 -13.45 30.18
C GLU A 504 2.63 -12.73 30.77
N VAL A 505 3.29 -11.93 29.95
CA VAL A 505 4.41 -11.08 30.34
C VAL A 505 4.09 -9.65 29.92
N LEU A 506 4.30 -8.70 30.81
CA LEU A 506 4.18 -7.26 30.51
C LEU A 506 5.51 -6.74 29.95
N VAL A 507 5.46 -6.25 28.71
CA VAL A 507 6.63 -5.76 27.97
C VAL A 507 6.50 -4.28 27.65
#